data_2290e77fbd7dac0a6daec00f8348d30c
#
_entry.id   2290e77fbd7dac0a6daec00f8348d30c
#
_cell.length_a   1.000
_cell.length_b   1.000
_cell.length_c   1.000
_cell.angle_alpha   90.00
_cell.angle_beta   90.00
_cell.angle_gamma   90.00
#
_symmetry.space_group_name_H-M   'P 1'
#
loop_
_entity.id
_entity.type
_entity.pdbx_description
1 polymer ?
#
loop_
_entity_poly.entity_id
_entity_poly.type
_entity_poly.pdbx_seq_one_letter_code
_entity_poly.pdbx_strand_id
1 'polypeptide(L)'
;RVDKFIAIVRDDPAVLTVNGFTGGSQRNTANFFITLKPLAERKLSADAVVARLRGNLAHEPGANLFFVPVQDIRIGGRQSNAQYQYTLQSDDLNDLRTWEPRVRNALSRLPELADVNTDQQDKGMQTSLVIDREAAARLGVTMSTIDTTLNDAFGQRQISVIYNPLNQYRVVMELAPEFLQGPETLKRLYVTSSSGAQVPLASFARVETTNTPLAVNHQSGAPASTISFNLPLGVSLS
;
A
#
# COMPACT_ATOMS: atom_id res chain seq x y z
N ARG A 1 -1.86 -1.70 16.54
CA ARG A 1 -2.27 -3.01 15.95
C ARG A 1 -1.06 -3.90 15.73
N VAL A 2 -0.03 -3.41 15.06
CA VAL A 2 1.22 -4.14 14.80
C VAL A 2 1.81 -4.69 16.11
N ASP A 3 1.87 -3.89 17.17
CA ASP A 3 2.39 -4.30 18.49
C ASP A 3 1.63 -5.50 19.08
N LYS A 4 0.30 -5.58 18.85
CA LYS A 4 -0.50 -6.71 19.31
C LYS A 4 -0.12 -8.00 18.59
N PHE A 5 0.07 -7.94 17.27
CA PHE A 5 0.53 -9.10 16.48
C PHE A 5 1.93 -9.55 16.92
N ILE A 6 2.84 -8.60 17.13
CA ILE A 6 4.20 -8.89 17.63
C ILE A 6 4.13 -9.58 19.00
N ALA A 7 3.28 -9.10 19.90
CA ALA A 7 3.15 -9.70 21.23
C ALA A 7 2.69 -11.16 21.15
N ILE A 8 1.62 -11.44 20.37
CA ILE A 8 1.11 -12.81 20.20
C ILE A 8 2.15 -13.75 19.59
N VAL A 9 2.88 -13.27 18.58
CA VAL A 9 3.94 -14.09 17.94
C VAL A 9 5.11 -14.32 18.90
N ARG A 10 5.52 -13.31 19.66
CA ARG A 10 6.63 -13.40 20.61
C ARG A 10 6.32 -14.35 21.80
N ASP A 11 5.04 -14.43 22.19
CA ASP A 11 4.61 -15.29 23.29
C ASP A 11 4.56 -16.77 22.90
N ASP A 12 4.73 -17.13 21.63
CA ASP A 12 4.83 -18.51 21.19
C ASP A 12 6.13 -19.16 21.70
N PRO A 13 6.05 -20.33 22.37
CA PRO A 13 7.21 -20.97 22.99
C PRO A 13 8.30 -21.40 22.01
N ALA A 14 8.00 -21.55 20.72
CA ALA A 14 8.97 -21.90 19.68
C ALA A 14 9.69 -20.69 19.08
N VAL A 15 9.24 -19.47 19.38
CA VAL A 15 9.83 -18.23 18.86
C VAL A 15 10.97 -17.78 19.76
N LEU A 16 12.08 -17.41 19.15
CA LEU A 16 13.26 -16.83 19.82
C LEU A 16 13.22 -15.30 19.76
N THR A 17 13.07 -14.73 18.56
CA THR A 17 13.01 -13.28 18.35
C THR A 17 12.02 -12.94 17.25
N VAL A 18 11.45 -11.71 17.36
CA VAL A 18 10.63 -11.10 16.32
C VAL A 18 11.17 -9.70 16.05
N ASN A 19 11.58 -9.46 14.81
CA ASN A 19 12.04 -8.16 14.33
C ASN A 19 11.21 -7.75 13.13
N GLY A 20 10.91 -6.46 13.01
CA GLY A 20 10.12 -6.02 11.87
C GLY A 20 10.07 -4.51 11.72
N PHE A 21 9.55 -4.11 10.58
CA PHE A 21 9.34 -2.71 10.23
C PHE A 21 8.00 -2.52 9.52
N THR A 22 7.43 -1.34 9.68
CA THR A 22 6.22 -0.91 8.99
C THR A 22 6.58 0.00 7.82
N GLY A 23 5.78 -0.02 6.76
CA GLY A 23 6.03 0.77 5.57
C GLY A 23 6.95 0.05 4.57
N GLY A 24 7.75 0.80 3.84
CA GLY A 24 8.49 0.35 2.67
C GLY A 24 7.86 0.92 1.40
N SER A 25 7.57 0.08 0.41
CA SER A 25 6.90 0.51 -0.82
C SER A 25 5.45 0.95 -0.61
N GLN A 26 4.80 0.47 0.44
CA GLN A 26 3.41 0.77 0.78
C GLN A 26 3.26 1.04 2.28
N ARG A 27 2.50 2.07 2.64
CA ARG A 27 2.30 2.47 4.05
C ARG A 27 1.39 1.51 4.84
N ASN A 28 0.62 0.68 4.16
CA ASN A 28 -0.32 -0.28 4.77
C ASN A 28 0.28 -1.67 4.93
N THR A 29 1.58 -1.84 4.73
CA THR A 29 2.30 -3.11 4.88
C THR A 29 3.27 -3.08 6.04
N ALA A 30 3.52 -4.26 6.61
CA ALA A 30 4.57 -4.51 7.59
C ALA A 30 5.24 -5.83 7.27
N ASN A 31 6.54 -5.91 7.49
CA ASN A 31 7.33 -7.12 7.30
C ASN A 31 7.98 -7.51 8.63
N PHE A 32 7.84 -8.78 9.00
CA PHE A 32 8.42 -9.34 10.21
C PHE A 32 9.32 -10.51 9.89
N PHE A 33 10.47 -10.54 10.56
CA PHE A 33 11.39 -11.65 10.54
C PHE A 33 11.30 -12.35 11.90
N ILE A 34 10.85 -13.60 11.89
CA ILE A 34 10.66 -14.42 13.07
C ILE A 34 11.76 -15.46 13.10
N THR A 35 12.60 -15.41 14.13
CA THR A 35 13.61 -16.43 14.38
C THR A 35 13.03 -17.45 15.33
N LEU A 36 13.04 -18.70 14.92
CA LEU A 36 12.60 -19.82 15.76
C LEU A 36 13.76 -20.35 16.59
N LYS A 37 13.47 -20.90 17.76
CA LYS A 37 14.43 -21.64 18.57
C LYS A 37 15.00 -22.84 17.79
N PRO A 38 16.18 -23.35 18.13
CA PRO A 38 16.75 -24.55 17.52
C PRO A 38 15.76 -25.73 17.55
N LEU A 39 15.79 -26.56 16.50
CA LEU A 39 14.84 -27.68 16.37
C LEU A 39 14.87 -28.63 17.56
N ALA A 40 16.05 -28.84 18.16
CA ALA A 40 16.22 -29.67 19.35
C ALA A 40 15.45 -29.16 20.58
N GLU A 41 15.26 -27.84 20.69
CA GLU A 41 14.52 -27.20 21.79
C GLU A 41 13.02 -27.16 21.52
N ARG A 42 12.62 -26.66 20.32
CA ARG A 42 11.22 -26.49 19.97
C ARG A 42 10.49 -27.78 19.59
N LYS A 43 11.19 -28.81 19.15
CA LYS A 43 10.71 -30.16 18.78
C LYS A 43 9.58 -30.17 17.74
N LEU A 44 9.37 -29.06 17.05
CA LEU A 44 8.33 -28.86 16.03
C LEU A 44 8.97 -28.33 14.75
N SER A 45 8.43 -28.74 13.60
CA SER A 45 8.82 -28.17 12.30
C SER A 45 8.40 -26.69 12.19
N ALA A 46 9.00 -25.95 11.27
CA ALA A 46 8.61 -24.57 10.99
C ALA A 46 7.14 -24.50 10.55
N ASP A 47 6.70 -25.46 9.72
CA ASP A 47 5.31 -25.53 9.23
C ASP A 47 4.31 -25.76 10.35
N ALA A 48 4.64 -26.60 11.33
CA ALA A 48 3.79 -26.83 12.50
C ALA A 48 3.67 -25.58 13.38
N VAL A 49 4.75 -24.80 13.53
CA VAL A 49 4.72 -23.50 14.23
C VAL A 49 3.87 -22.49 13.46
N VAL A 50 4.03 -22.41 12.14
CA VAL A 50 3.22 -21.57 11.27
C VAL A 50 1.73 -21.91 11.38
N ALA A 51 1.37 -23.20 11.34
CA ALA A 51 -0.02 -23.63 11.47
C ALA A 51 -0.62 -23.20 12.82
N ARG A 52 0.13 -23.32 13.91
CA ARG A 52 -0.29 -22.87 15.25
C ARG A 52 -0.45 -21.36 15.32
N LEU A 53 0.52 -20.57 14.81
CA LEU A 53 0.44 -19.13 14.79
C LEU A 53 -0.73 -18.61 13.94
N ARG A 54 -1.03 -19.28 12.82
CA ARG A 54 -2.23 -18.98 12.03
C ARG A 54 -3.51 -19.15 12.84
N GLY A 55 -3.62 -20.25 13.58
CA GLY A 55 -4.78 -20.49 14.45
C GLY A 55 -4.93 -19.40 15.52
N ASN A 56 -3.85 -19.01 16.18
CA ASN A 56 -3.85 -18.01 17.22
C ASN A 56 -4.22 -16.60 16.70
N LEU A 57 -3.88 -16.31 15.45
CA LEU A 57 -4.05 -14.99 14.84
C LEU A 57 -5.27 -14.91 13.89
N ALA A 58 -5.96 -16.01 13.64
CA ALA A 58 -7.09 -16.08 12.71
C ALA A 58 -8.25 -15.14 13.07
N HIS A 59 -8.41 -14.81 14.35
CA HIS A 59 -9.50 -13.98 14.86
C HIS A 59 -9.09 -12.54 15.20
N GLU A 60 -7.81 -12.19 14.94
CA GLU A 60 -7.33 -10.84 15.23
C GLU A 60 -7.68 -9.87 14.10
N PRO A 61 -8.56 -8.88 14.36
CA PRO A 61 -8.99 -7.95 13.33
C PRO A 61 -7.92 -6.91 13.02
N GLY A 62 -7.87 -6.47 11.76
CA GLY A 62 -7.16 -5.25 11.36
C GLY A 62 -5.98 -5.44 10.44
N ALA A 63 -5.55 -6.68 10.16
CA ALA A 63 -4.59 -7.00 9.08
C ALA A 63 -4.74 -8.46 8.65
N ASN A 64 -4.31 -8.74 7.43
CA ASN A 64 -4.09 -10.10 6.95
C ASN A 64 -2.62 -10.49 7.18
N LEU A 65 -2.39 -11.62 7.80
CA LEU A 65 -1.06 -12.14 8.11
C LEU A 65 -0.73 -13.31 7.20
N PHE A 66 0.46 -13.26 6.63
CA PHE A 66 1.00 -14.32 5.78
C PHE A 66 2.32 -14.79 6.37
N PHE A 67 2.42 -16.08 6.67
CA PHE A 67 3.64 -16.70 7.17
C PHE A 67 4.28 -17.52 6.05
N VAL A 68 5.51 -17.17 5.73
CA VAL A 68 6.29 -17.86 4.69
C VAL A 68 7.57 -18.37 5.34
N PRO A 69 7.75 -19.70 5.48
CA PRO A 69 9.03 -20.25 5.88
C PRO A 69 10.12 -19.83 4.89
N VAL A 70 11.25 -19.38 5.42
CA VAL A 70 12.41 -19.03 4.59
C VAL A 70 12.91 -20.27 3.89
N GLN A 71 13.01 -20.21 2.58
CA GLN A 71 13.59 -21.28 1.76
C GLN A 71 15.07 -20.99 1.49
N ASP A 72 15.91 -21.99 1.57
CA ASP A 72 17.35 -21.87 1.32
C ASP A 72 17.63 -21.53 -0.16
N ILE A 73 16.78 -22.00 -1.07
CA ILE A 73 16.88 -21.73 -2.51
C ILE A 73 15.53 -21.20 -3.01
N ARG A 74 15.54 -20.02 -3.59
CA ARG A 74 14.41 -19.46 -4.36
C ARG A 74 14.75 -19.48 -5.84
N ILE A 75 13.98 -20.19 -6.64
CA ILE A 75 14.14 -20.27 -8.08
C ILE A 75 13.03 -19.44 -8.74
N GLY A 76 13.42 -18.27 -9.27
CA GLY A 76 12.50 -17.38 -10.00
C GLY A 76 11.47 -16.69 -9.11
N GLY A 77 10.55 -15.99 -9.77
CA GLY A 77 9.41 -15.32 -9.15
C GLY A 77 9.73 -13.97 -8.50
N ARG A 78 8.66 -13.22 -8.23
CA ARG A 78 8.69 -11.97 -7.47
C ARG A 78 8.60 -12.29 -5.97
N GLN A 79 9.03 -11.36 -5.14
CA GLN A 79 8.79 -11.47 -3.71
C GLN A 79 7.27 -11.49 -3.46
N SER A 80 6.77 -12.55 -2.81
CA SER A 80 5.35 -12.73 -2.55
C SER A 80 5.10 -13.23 -1.13
N ASN A 81 3.83 -13.16 -0.75
CA ASN A 81 3.36 -13.59 0.57
C ASN A 81 3.11 -15.11 0.65
N ALA A 82 3.45 -15.87 -0.41
CA ALA A 82 3.27 -17.32 -0.47
C ALA A 82 4.36 -17.98 -1.34
N GLN A 83 4.44 -19.31 -1.30
CA GLN A 83 5.46 -20.08 -2.01
C GLN A 83 5.24 -20.14 -3.52
N TYR A 84 3.99 -20.21 -3.95
CA TYR A 84 3.60 -20.35 -5.35
C TYR A 84 2.95 -19.08 -5.87
N GLN A 85 3.12 -18.84 -7.17
CA GLN A 85 2.66 -17.64 -7.84
C GLN A 85 2.03 -17.97 -9.18
N TYR A 86 0.92 -17.29 -9.48
CA TYR A 86 0.27 -17.28 -10.78
C TYR A 86 0.09 -15.83 -11.21
N THR A 87 0.69 -15.45 -12.35
CA THR A 87 0.65 -14.08 -12.83
C THR A 87 -0.28 -13.94 -14.01
N LEU A 88 -1.23 -13.03 -13.88
CA LEU A 88 -2.09 -12.55 -14.96
C LEU A 88 -1.45 -11.32 -15.59
N GLN A 89 -1.45 -11.26 -16.91
CA GLN A 89 -0.97 -10.12 -17.68
C GLN A 89 -2.05 -9.68 -18.66
N SER A 90 -2.17 -8.38 -18.88
CA SER A 90 -3.03 -7.79 -19.92
C SER A 90 -2.48 -6.43 -20.31
N ASP A 91 -2.68 -6.04 -21.54
CA ASP A 91 -2.37 -4.69 -22.01
C ASP A 91 -3.38 -3.64 -21.48
N ASP A 92 -4.55 -4.10 -21.02
CA ASP A 92 -5.58 -3.26 -20.39
C ASP A 92 -5.70 -3.54 -18.89
N LEU A 93 -5.51 -2.49 -18.09
CA LEU A 93 -5.70 -2.53 -16.63
C LEU A 93 -7.14 -2.89 -16.21
N ASN A 94 -8.14 -2.56 -17.01
CA ASN A 94 -9.53 -2.88 -16.71
C ASN A 94 -9.80 -4.38 -16.81
N ASP A 95 -9.12 -5.07 -17.74
CA ASP A 95 -9.16 -6.52 -17.83
C ASP A 95 -8.59 -7.16 -16.58
N LEU A 96 -7.42 -6.70 -16.10
CA LEU A 96 -6.83 -7.21 -14.86
C LEU A 96 -7.76 -6.98 -13.66
N ARG A 97 -8.36 -5.79 -13.55
CA ARG A 97 -9.32 -5.47 -12.49
C ARG A 97 -10.57 -6.35 -12.53
N THR A 98 -10.97 -6.78 -13.72
CA THR A 98 -12.14 -7.63 -13.93
C THR A 98 -11.84 -9.10 -13.67
N TRP A 99 -10.72 -9.59 -14.19
CA TRP A 99 -10.39 -11.02 -14.20
C TRP A 99 -9.65 -11.48 -12.96
N GLU A 100 -8.74 -10.67 -12.40
CA GLU A 100 -8.00 -11.05 -11.18
C GLU A 100 -8.94 -11.47 -10.04
N PRO A 101 -9.95 -10.67 -9.64
CA PRO A 101 -10.84 -11.08 -8.54
C PRO A 101 -11.62 -12.36 -8.85
N ARG A 102 -11.97 -12.60 -10.11
CA ARG A 102 -12.67 -13.81 -10.53
C ARG A 102 -11.79 -15.04 -10.40
N VAL A 103 -10.56 -14.96 -10.92
CA VAL A 103 -9.59 -16.05 -10.84
C VAL A 103 -9.20 -16.30 -9.38
N ARG A 104 -8.88 -15.28 -8.62
CA ARG A 104 -8.55 -15.39 -7.19
C ARG A 104 -9.69 -16.02 -6.38
N ASN A 105 -10.93 -15.60 -6.62
CA ASN A 105 -12.09 -16.18 -5.94
C ASN A 105 -12.34 -17.65 -6.36
N ALA A 106 -12.05 -18.03 -7.60
CA ALA A 106 -12.11 -19.42 -8.02
C ALA A 106 -11.01 -20.24 -7.32
N LEU A 107 -9.78 -19.77 -7.31
CA LEU A 107 -8.64 -20.42 -6.63
C LEU A 107 -8.87 -20.55 -5.12
N SER A 108 -9.43 -19.52 -4.47
CA SER A 108 -9.67 -19.55 -3.02
C SER A 108 -10.73 -20.54 -2.57
N ARG A 109 -11.51 -21.11 -3.50
CA ARG A 109 -12.51 -22.16 -3.22
C ARG A 109 -11.95 -23.57 -3.37
N LEU A 110 -10.74 -23.71 -3.89
CA LEU A 110 -10.09 -25.00 -4.05
C LEU A 110 -9.51 -25.44 -2.70
N PRO A 111 -9.88 -26.62 -2.19
CA PRO A 111 -9.37 -27.13 -0.92
C PRO A 111 -7.87 -27.49 -0.96
N GLU A 112 -7.32 -27.65 -2.16
CA GLU A 112 -5.90 -27.90 -2.42
C GLU A 112 -5.03 -26.66 -2.26
N LEU A 113 -5.62 -25.46 -2.16
CA LEU A 113 -4.91 -24.20 -2.04
C LEU A 113 -5.15 -23.53 -0.69
N ALA A 114 -4.12 -22.96 -0.14
CA ALA A 114 -4.15 -22.19 1.11
C ALA A 114 -3.56 -20.80 0.90
N ASP A 115 -3.96 -19.84 1.73
CA ASP A 115 -3.42 -18.47 1.76
C ASP A 115 -3.47 -17.74 0.40
N VAL A 116 -4.51 -18.00 -0.39
CA VAL A 116 -4.66 -17.35 -1.69
C VAL A 116 -4.78 -15.84 -1.50
N ASN A 117 -3.84 -15.09 -2.05
CA ASN A 117 -3.79 -13.63 -1.95
C ASN A 117 -3.32 -13.01 -3.26
N THR A 118 -3.37 -11.69 -3.35
CA THR A 118 -3.03 -10.93 -4.55
C THR A 118 -2.16 -9.72 -4.21
N ASP A 119 -1.34 -9.31 -5.16
CA ASP A 119 -0.60 -8.05 -5.13
C ASP A 119 -1.42 -6.88 -5.70
N GLN A 120 -2.60 -7.13 -6.26
CA GLN A 120 -3.51 -6.10 -6.75
C GLN A 120 -4.25 -5.43 -5.59
N GLN A 121 -4.05 -4.12 -5.44
CA GLN A 121 -4.64 -3.32 -4.37
C GLN A 121 -5.38 -2.12 -4.97
N ASP A 122 -6.67 -2.27 -5.26
CA ASP A 122 -7.51 -1.26 -5.92
C ASP A 122 -8.34 -0.41 -4.94
N LYS A 123 -8.13 -0.59 -3.63
CA LYS A 123 -8.91 0.10 -2.59
C LYS A 123 -8.15 1.23 -1.90
N GLY A 124 -7.15 1.79 -2.56
CA GLY A 124 -6.48 3.01 -2.09
C GLY A 124 -7.48 4.16 -2.09
N MET A 125 -7.62 4.86 -0.95
CA MET A 125 -8.44 6.06 -0.91
C MET A 125 -7.74 7.19 -1.66
N GLN A 126 -8.45 7.81 -2.59
CA GLN A 126 -8.02 8.99 -3.33
C GLN A 126 -8.98 10.13 -3.07
N THR A 127 -8.42 11.30 -2.81
CA THR A 127 -9.17 12.55 -2.80
C THR A 127 -9.11 13.16 -4.19
N SER A 128 -10.25 13.27 -4.85
CA SER A 128 -10.40 13.91 -6.16
C SER A 128 -11.00 15.29 -5.98
N LEU A 129 -10.42 16.28 -6.65
CA LEU A 129 -10.93 17.63 -6.69
C LEU A 129 -11.65 17.86 -8.03
N VAL A 130 -12.96 18.01 -7.97
CA VAL A 130 -13.78 18.29 -9.15
C VAL A 130 -14.00 19.79 -9.24
N ILE A 131 -13.40 20.42 -10.28
CA ILE A 131 -13.42 21.88 -10.46
C ILE A 131 -14.51 22.26 -11.44
N ASP A 132 -15.38 23.18 -11.02
CA ASP A 132 -16.29 23.91 -11.91
C ASP A 132 -15.50 25.03 -12.60
N ARG A 133 -15.08 24.74 -13.84
CA ARG A 133 -14.27 25.67 -14.64
C ARG A 133 -14.98 26.97 -15.00
N GLU A 134 -16.29 26.92 -15.16
CA GLU A 134 -17.07 28.12 -15.47
C GLU A 134 -17.22 29.02 -14.23
N ALA A 135 -17.48 28.43 -13.07
CA ALA A 135 -17.49 29.15 -11.79
C ALA A 135 -16.12 29.77 -11.48
N ALA A 136 -15.02 29.02 -11.66
CA ALA A 136 -13.67 29.52 -11.49
C ALA A 136 -13.39 30.72 -12.42
N ALA A 137 -13.71 30.59 -13.69
CA ALA A 137 -13.53 31.67 -14.66
C ALA A 137 -14.32 32.95 -14.31
N ARG A 138 -15.59 32.81 -13.88
CA ARG A 138 -16.39 33.95 -13.39
C ARG A 138 -15.77 34.67 -12.20
N LEU A 139 -15.06 33.92 -11.33
CA LEU A 139 -14.34 34.44 -10.16
C LEU A 139 -12.95 34.97 -10.51
N GLY A 140 -12.56 34.94 -11.78
CA GLY A 140 -11.23 35.35 -12.24
C GLY A 140 -10.10 34.41 -11.83
N VAL A 141 -10.40 33.14 -11.56
CA VAL A 141 -9.42 32.12 -11.17
C VAL A 141 -9.10 31.27 -12.40
N THR A 142 -7.80 31.11 -12.70
CA THR A 142 -7.32 30.27 -13.80
C THR A 142 -6.95 28.87 -13.29
N MET A 143 -6.98 27.87 -14.17
CA MET A 143 -6.52 26.51 -13.85
C MET A 143 -5.07 26.49 -13.39
N SER A 144 -4.21 27.27 -14.06
CA SER A 144 -2.79 27.38 -13.68
C SER A 144 -2.59 27.91 -12.26
N THR A 145 -3.41 28.87 -11.83
CA THR A 145 -3.34 29.39 -10.46
C THR A 145 -3.78 28.35 -9.44
N ILE A 146 -4.82 27.55 -9.78
CA ILE A 146 -5.27 26.43 -8.93
C ILE A 146 -4.15 25.40 -8.78
N ASP A 147 -3.57 24.96 -9.91
CA ASP A 147 -2.49 23.96 -9.92
C ASP A 147 -1.28 24.45 -9.11
N THR A 148 -0.89 25.73 -9.29
CA THR A 148 0.20 26.31 -8.52
C THR A 148 -0.10 26.33 -7.03
N THR A 149 -1.29 26.78 -6.62
CA THR A 149 -1.70 26.81 -5.21
C THR A 149 -1.70 25.43 -4.57
N LEU A 150 -2.21 24.41 -5.27
CA LEU A 150 -2.21 23.02 -4.79
C LEU A 150 -0.80 22.44 -4.70
N ASN A 151 0.06 22.75 -5.68
CA ASN A 151 1.44 22.32 -5.67
C ASN A 151 2.24 22.99 -4.53
N ASP A 152 2.00 24.26 -4.28
CA ASP A 152 2.62 25.01 -3.18
C ASP A 152 2.19 24.45 -1.81
N ALA A 153 0.92 24.02 -1.69
CA ALA A 153 0.36 23.50 -0.46
C ALA A 153 0.78 22.06 -0.17
N PHE A 154 0.74 21.17 -1.19
CA PHE A 154 0.84 19.70 -1.01
C PHE A 154 2.00 19.05 -1.78
N GLY A 155 2.61 19.77 -2.73
CA GLY A 155 3.59 19.23 -3.68
C GLY A 155 5.02 19.29 -3.21
N GLN A 156 5.31 19.74 -1.98
CA GLN A 156 6.68 19.93 -1.49
C GLN A 156 7.52 20.76 -2.47
N ARG A 157 7.01 21.91 -2.86
CA ARG A 157 7.64 22.75 -3.87
C ARG A 157 8.99 23.27 -3.41
N GLN A 158 10.04 22.97 -4.17
CA GLN A 158 11.33 23.59 -3.99
C GLN A 158 11.28 25.04 -4.43
N ILE A 159 11.42 25.98 -3.48
CA ILE A 159 11.35 27.43 -3.73
C ILE A 159 12.74 28.07 -3.87
N SER A 160 13.78 27.48 -3.29
CA SER A 160 15.14 28.01 -3.31
C SER A 160 16.18 26.93 -3.06
N VAL A 161 17.43 27.28 -3.32
CA VAL A 161 18.60 26.48 -2.94
C VAL A 161 19.58 27.39 -2.21
N ILE A 162 20.01 26.97 -1.04
CA ILE A 162 21.08 27.66 -0.26
C ILE A 162 22.39 26.98 -0.60
N TYR A 163 23.31 27.71 -1.16
CA TYR A 163 24.64 27.22 -1.54
C TYR A 163 25.64 27.52 -0.42
N ASN A 164 26.24 26.49 0.13
CA ASN A 164 27.41 26.59 1.01
C ASN A 164 28.64 26.01 0.30
N PRO A 165 29.87 26.35 0.73
CA PRO A 165 31.08 25.90 0.07
C PRO A 165 31.21 24.37 -0.10
N LEU A 166 30.61 23.60 0.81
CA LEU A 166 30.68 22.13 0.82
C LEU A 166 29.36 21.45 0.50
N ASN A 167 28.20 22.14 0.61
CA ASN A 167 26.88 21.52 0.50
C ASN A 167 25.86 22.46 -0.13
N GLN A 168 24.79 21.85 -0.70
CA GLN A 168 23.62 22.57 -1.17
C GLN A 168 22.40 22.11 -0.36
N TYR A 169 21.62 23.09 0.13
CA TYR A 169 20.38 22.83 0.88
C TYR A 169 19.18 23.32 0.09
N ARG A 170 18.23 22.42 -0.18
CA ARG A 170 16.99 22.77 -0.84
C ARG A 170 16.00 23.33 0.18
N VAL A 171 15.42 24.49 -0.12
CA VAL A 171 14.33 25.06 0.66
C VAL A 171 13.03 24.59 0.04
N VAL A 172 12.24 23.85 0.81
CA VAL A 172 10.95 23.28 0.38
C VAL A 172 9.84 23.98 1.12
N MET A 173 8.78 24.36 0.40
CA MET A 173 7.55 24.93 0.93
C MET A 173 6.44 23.89 0.90
N GLU A 174 5.74 23.75 2.00
CA GLU A 174 4.56 22.89 2.14
C GLU A 174 3.68 23.39 3.29
N LEU A 175 2.44 22.89 3.36
CA LEU A 175 1.58 23.14 4.51
C LEU A 175 2.15 22.48 5.78
N ALA A 176 1.91 23.09 6.93
CA ALA A 176 2.26 22.48 8.20
C ALA A 176 1.54 21.13 8.40
N PRO A 177 2.18 20.15 9.09
CA PRO A 177 1.69 18.77 9.20
C PRO A 177 0.24 18.65 9.71
N GLU A 178 -0.21 19.56 10.56
CA GLU A 178 -1.59 19.58 11.04
C GLU A 178 -2.64 19.81 9.94
N PHE A 179 -2.26 20.42 8.82
CA PHE A 179 -3.11 20.65 7.66
C PHE A 179 -3.03 19.54 6.61
N LEU A 180 -2.13 18.57 6.78
CA LEU A 180 -1.95 17.45 5.85
C LEU A 180 -2.73 16.19 6.26
N GLN A 181 -3.52 16.24 7.33
CA GLN A 181 -4.15 15.06 7.94
C GLN A 181 -5.42 14.58 7.22
N GLY A 182 -6.04 15.39 6.38
CA GLY A 182 -7.27 15.00 5.72
C GLY A 182 -7.76 15.98 4.64
N PRO A 183 -8.76 15.56 3.84
CA PRO A 183 -9.28 16.35 2.73
C PRO A 183 -10.01 17.63 3.16
N GLU A 184 -10.36 17.77 4.45
CA GLU A 184 -11.02 18.97 4.98
C GLU A 184 -10.16 20.22 4.85
N THR A 185 -8.85 20.07 4.78
CA THR A 185 -7.91 21.17 4.53
C THR A 185 -8.18 21.86 3.19
N LEU A 186 -8.61 21.12 2.17
CA LEU A 186 -8.96 21.69 0.87
C LEU A 186 -10.07 22.75 0.95
N LYS A 187 -10.98 22.64 1.89
CA LYS A 187 -12.05 23.61 2.14
C LYS A 187 -11.51 24.93 2.72
N ARG A 188 -10.33 24.93 3.29
CA ARG A 188 -9.67 26.07 3.93
C ARG A 188 -8.69 26.81 3.01
N LEU A 189 -8.44 26.26 1.82
CA LEU A 189 -7.55 26.89 0.85
C LEU A 189 -8.22 28.03 0.12
N TYR A 190 -7.41 29.05 -0.17
CA TYR A 190 -7.78 30.18 -0.99
C TYR A 190 -6.87 30.25 -2.22
N VAL A 191 -7.45 30.62 -3.33
CA VAL A 191 -6.77 30.82 -4.61
C VAL A 191 -6.84 32.30 -4.97
N THR A 192 -5.72 32.87 -5.39
CA THR A 192 -5.67 34.27 -5.78
C THR A 192 -6.26 34.46 -7.18
N SER A 193 -7.27 35.28 -7.31
CA SER A 193 -7.86 35.63 -8.59
C SER A 193 -6.99 36.62 -9.38
N SER A 194 -7.34 36.86 -10.66
CA SER A 194 -6.67 37.84 -11.52
C SER A 194 -6.77 39.29 -11.01
N SER A 195 -7.76 39.57 -10.17
CA SER A 195 -7.93 40.88 -9.50
C SER A 195 -7.13 41.01 -8.19
N GLY A 196 -6.44 39.95 -7.76
CA GLY A 196 -5.72 39.88 -6.47
C GLY A 196 -6.62 39.47 -5.30
N ALA A 197 -7.91 39.23 -5.50
CA ALA A 197 -8.81 38.80 -4.44
C ALA A 197 -8.57 37.32 -4.06
N GLN A 198 -8.71 37.02 -2.78
CA GLN A 198 -8.60 35.66 -2.26
C GLN A 198 -9.97 34.96 -2.37
N VAL A 199 -10.06 33.93 -3.22
CA VAL A 199 -11.28 33.17 -3.49
C VAL A 199 -11.17 31.81 -2.82
N PRO A 200 -12.14 31.42 -1.94
CA PRO A 200 -12.11 30.09 -1.36
C PRO A 200 -12.20 29.00 -2.45
N LEU A 201 -11.35 27.98 -2.38
CA LEU A 201 -11.36 26.84 -3.31
C LEU A 201 -12.75 26.16 -3.34
N ALA A 202 -13.41 26.06 -2.19
CA ALA A 202 -14.75 25.50 -2.05
C ALA A 202 -15.85 26.25 -2.82
N SER A 203 -15.60 27.47 -3.29
CA SER A 203 -16.58 28.27 -4.06
C SER A 203 -16.74 27.76 -5.51
N PHE A 204 -15.77 27.04 -6.04
CA PHE A 204 -15.77 26.54 -7.41
C PHE A 204 -15.22 25.10 -7.55
N ALA A 205 -14.96 24.44 -6.43
CA ALA A 205 -14.49 23.06 -6.45
C ALA A 205 -15.14 22.24 -5.33
N ARG A 206 -15.39 20.97 -5.63
CA ARG A 206 -15.88 20.01 -4.66
C ARG A 206 -14.89 18.86 -4.46
N VAL A 207 -14.84 18.35 -3.27
CA VAL A 207 -13.98 17.23 -2.90
C VAL A 207 -14.80 15.94 -2.97
N GLU A 208 -14.31 14.97 -3.73
CA GLU A 208 -14.88 13.62 -3.82
C GLU A 208 -13.88 12.59 -3.33
N THR A 209 -14.36 11.61 -2.59
CA THR A 209 -13.54 10.45 -2.22
C THR A 209 -13.78 9.34 -3.22
N THR A 210 -12.71 8.89 -3.85
CA THR A 210 -12.72 7.80 -4.84
C THR A 210 -11.71 6.73 -4.44
N ASN A 211 -11.72 5.61 -5.16
CA ASN A 211 -10.71 4.57 -5.00
C ASN A 211 -9.75 4.59 -6.18
N THR A 212 -8.48 4.32 -5.88
CA THR A 212 -7.42 4.20 -6.89
C THR A 212 -6.54 3.01 -6.58
N PRO A 213 -5.88 2.39 -7.58
CA PRO A 213 -4.82 1.43 -7.32
C PRO A 213 -3.69 2.05 -6.49
N LEU A 214 -3.25 1.34 -5.45
CA LEU A 214 -2.07 1.76 -4.68
C LEU A 214 -0.77 1.54 -5.45
N ALA A 215 -0.76 0.54 -6.35
CA ALA A 215 0.34 0.25 -7.25
C ALA A 215 -0.16 -0.40 -8.53
N VAL A 216 0.53 -0.20 -9.63
CA VAL A 216 0.35 -0.93 -10.88
C VAL A 216 1.63 -1.72 -11.13
N ASN A 217 1.55 -3.04 -10.98
CA ASN A 217 2.67 -3.92 -11.22
C ASN A 217 2.82 -4.20 -12.72
N HIS A 218 4.06 -4.37 -13.14
CA HIS A 218 4.39 -4.73 -14.52
C HIS A 218 5.29 -5.96 -14.53
N GLN A 219 5.10 -6.81 -15.53
CA GLN A 219 5.98 -7.93 -15.84
C GLN A 219 6.24 -7.95 -17.33
N SER A 220 7.52 -8.00 -17.72
CA SER A 220 7.94 -7.94 -19.13
C SER A 220 7.36 -6.74 -19.91
N GLY A 221 7.19 -5.60 -19.24
CA GLY A 221 6.66 -4.37 -19.83
C GLY A 221 5.13 -4.24 -19.87
N ALA A 222 4.37 -5.32 -19.64
CA ALA A 222 2.92 -5.31 -19.59
C ALA A 222 2.40 -5.20 -18.15
N PRO A 223 1.25 -4.54 -17.92
CA PRO A 223 0.57 -4.57 -16.63
C PRO A 223 0.31 -6.02 -16.18
N ALA A 224 0.53 -6.29 -14.90
CA ALA A 224 0.43 -7.62 -14.36
C ALA A 224 -0.16 -7.63 -12.95
N SER A 225 -0.87 -8.69 -12.61
CA SER A 225 -1.32 -8.99 -11.26
C SER A 225 -0.91 -10.40 -10.87
N THR A 226 -0.31 -10.54 -9.70
CA THR A 226 0.20 -11.82 -9.21
C THR A 226 -0.69 -12.33 -8.09
N ILE A 227 -1.26 -13.52 -8.30
CA ILE A 227 -1.96 -14.28 -7.29
C ILE A 227 -0.96 -15.25 -6.67
N SER A 228 -0.81 -15.19 -5.36
CA SER A 228 0.10 -16.06 -4.60
C SER A 228 -0.70 -17.01 -3.73
N PHE A 229 -0.20 -18.22 -3.53
CA PHE A 229 -0.87 -19.23 -2.70
C PHE A 229 0.13 -20.21 -2.11
N ASN A 230 -0.29 -20.89 -1.07
CA ASN A 230 0.41 -22.02 -0.46
C ASN A 230 -0.39 -23.32 -0.70
N LEU A 231 0.25 -24.45 -0.43
CA LEU A 231 -0.41 -25.73 -0.38
C LEU A 231 -0.61 -26.16 1.09
N PRO A 232 -1.72 -26.80 1.44
CA PRO A 232 -1.87 -27.46 2.74
C PRO A 232 -0.82 -28.54 2.95
N LEU A 233 -0.52 -28.88 4.20
CA LEU A 233 0.40 -29.96 4.54
C LEU A 233 -0.04 -31.29 3.88
N GLY A 234 0.89 -31.91 3.15
CA GLY A 234 0.65 -33.20 2.47
C GLY A 234 0.06 -33.09 1.08
N VAL A 235 -0.17 -31.87 0.56
CA VAL A 235 -0.60 -31.62 -0.82
C VAL A 235 0.60 -31.25 -1.66
N SER A 236 0.71 -31.79 -2.88
CA SER A 236 1.72 -31.43 -3.88
C SER A 236 1.08 -30.79 -5.12
N LEU A 237 1.86 -30.08 -5.91
CA LEU A 237 1.43 -29.47 -7.18
C LEU A 237 1.34 -30.46 -8.34
N SER A 238 1.64 -31.73 -8.12
CA SER A 238 1.61 -32.80 -9.15
C SER A 238 0.26 -33.49 -9.20
#